data_a213225c5ec8cb668f9b7b1f586e9143
#
_entry.id   a213225c5ec8cb668f9b7b1f586e9143
#
_cell.length_a   1.000
_cell.length_b   1.000
_cell.length_c   1.000
_cell.angle_alpha   90.00
_cell.angle_beta   90.00
_cell.angle_gamma   90.00
#
_symmetry.space_group_name_H-M   'P 1'
#
loop_
_entity.id
_entity.type
_entity.pdbx_description
1 polymer ?
#
loop_
_entity_poly.entity_id
_entity_poly.type
_entity_poly.pdbx_seq_one_letter_code
_entity_poly.pdbx_strand_id
1 'polypeptide(L)'
;MADLFPTWIQNLTPDELRLLLGLLALAALLTLSYLLRKPLSYWRETRQITRAAKRMGVRLLRDITLPDGMGGDVKIDFLALSIDAILVIDVKRYDGMIFGSTQTDEWTQTLNSRSYKFPNPDTYLAKQVTAVRGIVPKTSVRGLHLFADSAAFPWDKPPNVLQSKDLRSSGTHRPRMKEIPRELRTAWTHIMKTINR
;
A
#
# COMPACT_ATOMS: atom_id res chain seq x y z
N MET A 1 19.72 51.81 11.48
CA MET A 1 18.84 50.63 11.18
C MET A 1 18.02 50.78 9.91
N ALA A 2 18.31 51.74 9.05
CA ALA A 2 17.53 52.00 7.82
C ALA A 2 18.04 51.28 6.56
N ASP A 3 19.19 50.62 6.61
CA ASP A 3 19.90 50.11 5.43
C ASP A 3 19.69 48.61 5.16
N LEU A 4 18.69 47.98 5.83
CA LEU A 4 18.40 46.55 5.65
C LEU A 4 17.54 46.21 4.43
N PHE A 5 16.93 47.21 3.78
CA PHE A 5 16.09 47.00 2.60
C PHE A 5 16.63 47.78 1.38
N PRO A 6 16.63 47.17 0.20
CA PRO A 6 17.00 47.85 -1.04
C PRO A 6 16.16 49.11 -1.25
N THR A 7 16.76 50.16 -1.81
CA THR A 7 16.13 51.49 -2.02
C THR A 7 14.82 51.44 -2.84
N TRP A 8 14.66 50.46 -3.73
CA TRP A 8 13.43 50.28 -4.54
C TRP A 8 12.22 49.87 -3.67
N ILE A 9 12.43 49.16 -2.54
CA ILE A 9 11.32 48.77 -1.63
C ILE A 9 10.81 50.00 -0.85
N GLN A 10 11.70 50.96 -0.57
CA GLN A 10 11.37 52.17 0.20
C GLN A 10 10.51 53.17 -0.58
N ASN A 11 10.49 53.03 -1.90
CA ASN A 11 9.75 53.94 -2.82
C ASN A 11 8.42 53.35 -3.33
N LEU A 12 8.00 52.17 -2.82
CA LEU A 12 6.75 51.56 -3.22
C LEU A 12 5.54 52.30 -2.65
N THR A 13 4.56 52.55 -3.49
CA THR A 13 3.26 53.04 -3.04
C THR A 13 2.53 51.99 -2.23
N PRO A 14 1.58 52.36 -1.33
CA PRO A 14 0.81 51.39 -0.56
C PRO A 14 0.12 50.31 -1.42
N ASP A 15 -0.33 50.66 -2.63
CA ASP A 15 -1.01 49.73 -3.52
C ASP A 15 -0.04 48.76 -4.21
N GLU A 16 1.15 49.24 -4.59
CA GLU A 16 2.22 48.37 -5.12
C GLU A 16 2.72 47.39 -4.02
N LEU A 17 2.81 47.82 -2.77
CA LEU A 17 3.17 46.96 -1.67
C LEU A 17 2.12 45.86 -1.45
N ARG A 18 0.82 46.20 -1.50
CA ARG A 18 -0.28 45.22 -1.40
C ARG A 18 -0.23 44.20 -2.54
N LEU A 19 0.01 44.65 -3.77
CA LEU A 19 0.15 43.76 -4.92
C LEU A 19 1.36 42.83 -4.75
N LEU A 20 2.50 43.33 -4.32
CA LEU A 20 3.71 42.52 -4.08
C LEU A 20 3.46 41.46 -3.00
N LEU A 21 2.85 41.83 -1.89
CA LEU A 21 2.50 40.91 -0.80
C LEU A 21 1.49 39.85 -1.28
N GLY A 22 0.52 40.24 -2.10
CA GLY A 22 -0.44 39.31 -2.70
C GLY A 22 0.23 38.29 -3.65
N LEU A 23 1.17 38.74 -4.47
CA LEU A 23 1.95 37.85 -5.36
C LEU A 23 2.85 36.91 -4.55
N LEU A 24 3.49 37.39 -3.50
CA LEU A 24 4.30 36.55 -2.62
C LEU A 24 3.45 35.50 -1.89
N ALA A 25 2.28 35.90 -1.40
CA ALA A 25 1.35 34.96 -0.76
C ALA A 25 0.85 33.90 -1.76
N LEU A 26 0.52 34.29 -2.98
CA LEU A 26 0.12 33.35 -4.03
C LEU A 26 1.26 32.39 -4.39
N ALA A 27 2.47 32.89 -4.56
CA ALA A 27 3.65 32.07 -4.82
C ALA A 27 3.92 31.08 -3.67
N ALA A 28 3.79 31.52 -2.41
CA ALA A 28 3.92 30.67 -1.24
C ALA A 28 2.84 29.58 -1.21
N LEU A 29 1.59 29.90 -1.53
CA LEU A 29 0.51 28.93 -1.61
C LEU A 29 0.73 27.89 -2.73
N LEU A 30 1.21 28.32 -3.87
CA LEU A 30 1.52 27.43 -5.00
C LEU A 30 2.68 26.48 -4.67
N THR A 31 3.75 26.99 -4.07
CA THR A 31 4.89 26.18 -3.63
C THR A 31 4.49 25.21 -2.53
N LEU A 32 3.71 25.64 -1.54
CA LEU A 32 3.19 24.78 -0.48
C LEU A 32 2.29 23.68 -1.06
N SER A 33 1.39 24.03 -1.99
CA SER A 33 0.54 23.06 -2.69
C SER A 33 1.36 22.03 -3.45
N TYR A 34 2.41 22.48 -4.14
CA TYR A 34 3.32 21.57 -4.86
C TYR A 34 4.07 20.63 -3.91
N LEU A 35 4.61 21.15 -2.82
CA LEU A 35 5.34 20.36 -1.82
C LEU A 35 4.43 19.33 -1.12
N LEU A 36 3.16 19.68 -0.86
CA LEU A 36 2.21 18.79 -0.18
C LEU A 36 1.58 17.74 -1.10
N ARG A 37 1.69 17.86 -2.43
CA ARG A 37 1.07 16.90 -3.37
C ARG A 37 1.51 15.46 -3.14
N LYS A 38 2.83 15.22 -3.04
CA LYS A 38 3.40 13.87 -2.85
C LYS A 38 3.01 13.23 -1.51
N PRO A 39 3.17 13.88 -0.34
CA PRO A 39 2.77 13.28 0.93
C PRO A 39 1.25 13.04 1.02
N LEU A 40 0.44 13.93 0.43
CA LEU A 40 -1.02 13.75 0.42
C LEU A 40 -1.46 12.57 -0.45
N SER A 41 -0.86 12.37 -1.63
CA SER A 41 -1.17 11.23 -2.50
C SER A 41 -0.78 9.93 -1.84
N TYR A 42 0.41 9.83 -1.25
CA TYR A 42 0.87 8.66 -0.51
C TYR A 42 -0.06 8.32 0.66
N TRP A 43 -0.51 9.33 1.41
CA TRP A 43 -1.41 9.12 2.54
C TRP A 43 -2.82 8.66 2.11
N ARG A 44 -3.36 9.22 1.03
CA ARG A 44 -4.63 8.78 0.43
C ARG A 44 -4.55 7.35 -0.04
N GLU A 45 -3.49 6.99 -0.74
CA GLU A 45 -3.22 5.62 -1.21
C GLU A 45 -3.11 4.64 -0.05
N THR A 46 -2.31 4.96 0.97
CA THR A 46 -2.16 4.14 2.18
C THR A 46 -3.50 3.91 2.87
N ARG A 47 -4.37 4.93 2.94
CA ARG A 47 -5.73 4.78 3.46
C ARG A 47 -6.61 3.89 2.58
N GLN A 48 -6.51 4.00 1.26
CA GLN A 48 -7.27 3.16 0.33
C GLN A 48 -6.86 1.70 0.45
N ILE A 49 -5.57 1.41 0.43
CA ILE A 49 -5.00 0.07 0.61
C ILE A 49 -5.43 -0.53 1.96
N THR A 50 -5.30 0.23 3.04
CA THR A 50 -5.71 -0.24 4.37
C THR A 50 -7.21 -0.52 4.45
N ARG A 51 -8.05 0.30 3.82
CA ARG A 51 -9.51 0.07 3.75
C ARG A 51 -9.83 -1.17 2.91
N ALA A 52 -9.11 -1.39 1.82
CA ALA A 52 -9.25 -2.57 0.98
C ALA A 52 -8.89 -3.83 1.77
N ALA A 53 -7.73 -3.87 2.42
CA ALA A 53 -7.31 -4.99 3.27
C ALA A 53 -8.32 -5.28 4.40
N LYS A 54 -8.88 -4.25 5.05
CA LYS A 54 -9.93 -4.39 6.08
C LYS A 54 -11.24 -5.02 5.57
N ARG A 55 -11.53 -4.93 4.27
CA ARG A 55 -12.72 -5.57 3.67
C ARG A 55 -12.53 -7.06 3.45
N MET A 56 -11.28 -7.52 3.31
CA MET A 56 -10.96 -8.91 3.01
C MET A 56 -11.12 -9.85 4.20
N GLY A 57 -11.16 -9.31 5.43
CA GLY A 57 -11.26 -10.15 6.62
C GLY A 57 -11.90 -9.47 7.83
N VAL A 58 -12.21 -10.27 8.83
CA VAL A 58 -12.80 -9.85 10.11
C VAL A 58 -11.75 -9.23 11.03
N ARG A 59 -10.55 -9.78 10.99
CA ARG A 59 -9.36 -9.30 11.72
C ARG A 59 -8.26 -8.99 10.75
N LEU A 60 -7.45 -7.98 11.06
CA LEU A 60 -6.32 -7.54 10.27
C LEU A 60 -5.16 -7.20 11.18
N LEU A 61 -4.01 -7.79 10.91
CA LEU A 61 -2.71 -7.40 11.44
C LEU A 61 -1.94 -6.64 10.36
N ARG A 62 -1.04 -5.77 10.79
CA ARG A 62 -0.25 -4.93 9.89
C ARG A 62 1.21 -4.95 10.30
N ASP A 63 2.09 -4.85 9.30
CA ASP A 63 3.52 -4.66 9.49
C ASP A 63 4.10 -5.69 10.49
N ILE A 64 3.77 -6.97 10.30
CA ILE A 64 4.23 -8.05 11.16
C ILE A 64 5.50 -8.69 10.60
N THR A 65 6.34 -9.18 11.50
CA THR A 65 7.53 -9.96 11.17
C THR A 65 7.38 -11.35 11.75
N LEU A 66 7.64 -12.38 10.95
CA LEU A 66 7.57 -13.78 11.35
C LEU A 66 8.88 -14.48 11.02
N PRO A 67 9.31 -15.49 11.81
CA PRO A 67 10.44 -16.32 11.44
C PRO A 67 10.12 -17.09 10.15
N ASP A 68 11.12 -17.18 9.25
CA ASP A 68 10.99 -17.88 7.97
C ASP A 68 11.22 -19.42 8.08
N GLY A 69 11.59 -19.88 9.26
CA GLY A 69 11.93 -21.27 9.53
C GLY A 69 13.35 -21.68 9.11
N MET A 70 14.13 -20.77 8.55
CA MET A 70 15.52 -20.99 8.10
C MET A 70 16.54 -20.13 8.89
N GLY A 71 16.11 -19.55 10.01
CA GLY A 71 16.95 -18.67 10.84
C GLY A 71 16.89 -17.21 10.45
N GLY A 72 16.05 -16.83 9.49
CA GLY A 72 15.75 -15.46 9.08
C GLY A 72 14.33 -15.05 9.45
N ASP A 73 14.01 -13.80 9.08
CA ASP A 73 12.70 -13.20 9.28
C ASP A 73 12.08 -12.79 7.95
N VAL A 74 10.76 -12.91 7.86
CA VAL A 74 9.97 -12.43 6.73
C VAL A 74 8.96 -11.38 7.19
N LYS A 75 8.96 -10.24 6.51
CA LYS A 75 8.01 -9.16 6.77
C LYS A 75 6.73 -9.37 5.96
N ILE A 76 5.58 -9.16 6.59
CA ILE A 76 4.25 -9.26 6.00
C ILE A 76 3.53 -7.92 6.20
N ASP A 77 3.07 -7.30 5.11
CA ASP A 77 2.39 -6.00 5.18
C ASP A 77 1.04 -6.11 5.87
N PHE A 78 0.22 -7.10 5.45
CA PHE A 78 -1.04 -7.39 6.12
C PHE A 78 -1.29 -8.90 6.21
N LEU A 79 -1.81 -9.32 7.35
CA LEU A 79 -2.38 -10.64 7.54
C LEU A 79 -3.85 -10.48 7.92
N ALA A 80 -4.75 -11.15 7.18
CA ALA A 80 -6.18 -11.02 7.41
C ALA A 80 -6.84 -12.38 7.68
N LEU A 81 -7.78 -12.40 8.64
CA LEU A 81 -8.62 -13.56 8.91
C LEU A 81 -9.88 -13.46 8.05
N SER A 82 -9.94 -14.26 6.98
CA SER A 82 -11.08 -14.34 6.07
C SER A 82 -12.00 -15.51 6.41
N ILE A 83 -13.10 -15.68 5.67
CA ILE A 83 -14.11 -16.72 5.92
C ILE A 83 -13.58 -18.13 5.62
N ASP A 84 -12.65 -18.26 4.69
CA ASP A 84 -12.18 -19.54 4.16
C ASP A 84 -10.66 -19.75 4.27
N ALA A 85 -9.91 -18.70 4.66
CA ALA A 85 -8.46 -18.77 4.77
C ALA A 85 -7.90 -17.65 5.65
N ILE A 86 -6.64 -17.82 6.05
CA ILE A 86 -5.77 -16.73 6.48
C ILE A 86 -5.13 -16.15 5.21
N LEU A 87 -5.33 -14.86 4.97
CA LEU A 87 -4.82 -14.16 3.79
C LEU A 87 -3.53 -13.44 4.14
N VAL A 88 -2.47 -13.76 3.41
CA VAL A 88 -1.21 -13.02 3.38
C VAL A 88 -1.31 -12.00 2.26
N ILE A 89 -1.24 -10.72 2.58
CA ILE A 89 -1.43 -9.63 1.63
C ILE A 89 -0.14 -8.86 1.52
N ASP A 90 0.48 -8.93 0.36
CA ASP A 90 1.70 -8.22 -0.01
C ASP A 90 1.32 -6.96 -0.80
N VAL A 91 1.71 -5.79 -0.33
CA VAL A 91 1.32 -4.50 -0.91
C VAL A 91 2.33 -4.05 -1.95
N LYS A 92 1.84 -3.71 -3.13
CA LYS A 92 2.65 -3.19 -4.23
C LYS A 92 2.21 -1.79 -4.65
N ARG A 93 3.12 -0.83 -4.49
CA ARG A 93 2.89 0.58 -4.85
C ARG A 93 3.67 0.93 -6.12
N TYR A 94 3.17 0.43 -7.23
CA TYR A 94 3.69 0.75 -8.55
C TYR A 94 2.72 1.67 -9.28
N ASP A 95 3.27 2.66 -9.97
CA ASP A 95 2.53 3.52 -10.88
C ASP A 95 2.71 3.08 -12.32
N GLY A 96 1.78 3.45 -13.21
CA GLY A 96 1.88 3.16 -14.63
C GLY A 96 1.46 1.75 -15.00
N MET A 97 1.92 1.29 -16.17
CA MET A 97 1.51 -0.02 -16.71
C MET A 97 2.40 -1.14 -16.15
N ILE A 98 1.75 -2.21 -15.68
CA ILE A 98 2.41 -3.40 -15.15
C ILE A 98 2.12 -4.57 -16.10
N PHE A 99 3.17 -5.25 -16.50
CA PHE A 99 3.14 -6.43 -17.34
C PHE A 99 3.82 -7.57 -16.60
N GLY A 100 3.13 -8.67 -16.41
CA GLY A 100 3.68 -9.84 -15.73
C GLY A 100 2.68 -10.98 -15.65
N SER A 101 3.18 -12.15 -15.39
CA SER A 101 2.40 -13.35 -15.15
C SER A 101 3.01 -14.18 -14.03
N THR A 102 2.27 -15.17 -13.54
CA THR A 102 2.78 -16.13 -12.53
C THR A 102 3.88 -17.04 -13.08
N GLN A 103 4.06 -17.09 -14.39
CA GLN A 103 5.01 -18.00 -15.07
C GLN A 103 6.31 -17.33 -15.47
N THR A 104 6.43 -16.01 -15.30
CA THR A 104 7.64 -15.25 -15.66
C THR A 104 8.48 -14.94 -14.44
N ASP A 105 9.82 -15.03 -14.57
CA ASP A 105 10.74 -14.71 -13.47
C ASP A 105 10.81 -13.21 -13.16
N GLU A 106 10.50 -12.39 -14.16
CA GLU A 106 10.51 -10.93 -14.06
C GLU A 106 9.19 -10.35 -14.55
N TRP A 107 8.79 -9.26 -13.91
CA TRP A 107 7.72 -8.38 -14.34
C TRP A 107 8.29 -7.07 -14.86
N THR A 108 7.50 -6.33 -15.63
CA THR A 108 7.90 -5.05 -16.21
C THR A 108 6.92 -3.96 -15.79
N GLN A 109 7.46 -2.85 -15.29
CA GLN A 109 6.74 -1.59 -15.11
C GLN A 109 7.09 -0.64 -16.25
N THR A 110 6.08 -0.04 -16.89
CA THR A 110 6.27 1.05 -17.85
C THR A 110 5.70 2.35 -17.28
N LEU A 111 6.57 3.33 -17.12
CA LEU A 111 6.24 4.65 -16.57
C LEU A 111 6.88 5.73 -17.44
N ASN A 112 6.09 6.69 -17.93
CA ASN A 112 6.57 7.80 -18.78
C ASN A 112 7.46 7.33 -19.94
N SER A 113 6.99 6.32 -20.70
CA SER A 113 7.70 5.73 -21.85
C SER A 113 9.01 5.02 -21.52
N ARG A 114 9.31 4.79 -20.24
CA ARG A 114 10.46 3.98 -19.78
C ARG A 114 9.98 2.68 -19.16
N SER A 115 10.69 1.59 -19.44
CA SER A 115 10.39 0.27 -18.90
C SER A 115 11.45 -0.15 -17.89
N TYR A 116 10.98 -0.68 -16.75
CA TYR A 116 11.81 -1.15 -15.65
C TYR A 116 11.41 -2.58 -15.33
N LYS A 117 12.39 -3.49 -15.33
CA LYS A 117 12.20 -4.87 -14.92
C LYS A 117 12.38 -4.99 -13.42
N PHE A 118 11.59 -5.86 -12.81
CA PHE A 118 11.73 -6.23 -11.40
C PHE A 118 11.39 -7.71 -11.21
N PRO A 119 11.94 -8.36 -10.17
CA PRO A 119 11.68 -9.76 -9.90
C PRO A 119 10.18 -10.03 -9.71
N ASN A 120 9.73 -11.22 -10.16
CA ASN A 120 8.35 -11.64 -9.95
C ASN A 120 8.01 -11.60 -8.45
N PRO A 121 7.00 -10.81 -8.04
CA PRO A 121 6.64 -10.64 -6.64
C PRO A 121 6.12 -11.93 -6.00
N ASP A 122 5.64 -12.91 -6.79
CA ASP A 122 5.17 -14.20 -6.30
C ASP A 122 6.23 -14.97 -5.53
N THR A 123 7.52 -14.80 -5.89
CA THR A 123 8.63 -15.43 -5.18
C THR A 123 8.70 -14.99 -3.70
N TYR A 124 8.50 -13.71 -3.44
CA TYR A 124 8.51 -13.19 -2.07
C TYR A 124 7.21 -13.54 -1.34
N LEU A 125 6.07 -13.45 -2.02
CA LEU A 125 4.77 -13.85 -1.47
C LEU A 125 4.75 -15.32 -1.05
N ALA A 126 5.38 -16.21 -1.83
CA ALA A 126 5.51 -17.63 -1.50
C ALA A 126 6.28 -17.82 -0.18
N LYS A 127 7.36 -17.07 0.06
CA LYS A 127 8.09 -17.09 1.34
C LYS A 127 7.22 -16.65 2.50
N GLN A 128 6.46 -15.57 2.35
CA GLN A 128 5.53 -15.07 3.36
C GLN A 128 4.45 -16.11 3.70
N VAL A 129 3.85 -16.72 2.68
CA VAL A 129 2.84 -17.80 2.85
C VAL A 129 3.44 -19.00 3.56
N THR A 130 4.66 -19.39 3.20
CA THR A 130 5.37 -20.51 3.82
C THR A 130 5.64 -20.27 5.30
N ALA A 131 6.08 -19.07 5.68
CA ALA A 131 6.29 -18.69 7.08
C ALA A 131 4.99 -18.79 7.89
N VAL A 132 3.86 -18.31 7.37
CA VAL A 132 2.57 -18.43 8.05
C VAL A 132 2.12 -19.90 8.14
N ARG A 133 2.30 -20.71 7.09
CA ARG A 133 2.01 -22.15 7.09
C ARG A 133 2.85 -22.91 8.10
N GLY A 134 4.11 -22.51 8.32
CA GLY A 134 4.97 -23.08 9.35
C GLY A 134 4.36 -22.96 10.75
N ILE A 135 3.66 -21.86 11.03
CA ILE A 135 2.98 -21.64 12.33
C ILE A 135 1.65 -22.41 12.39
N VAL A 136 0.91 -22.48 11.29
CA VAL A 136 -0.46 -23.07 11.23
C VAL A 136 -0.60 -24.10 10.09
N PRO A 137 0.12 -25.23 10.12
CA PRO A 137 0.28 -26.12 8.97
C PRO A 137 -1.01 -26.80 8.50
N LYS A 138 -2.02 -26.90 9.36
CA LYS A 138 -3.32 -27.53 9.04
C LYS A 138 -4.40 -26.54 8.60
N THR A 139 -4.01 -25.28 8.39
CA THR A 139 -4.96 -24.20 8.10
C THR A 139 -4.80 -23.74 6.65
N SER A 140 -5.91 -23.40 6.00
CA SER A 140 -5.86 -22.76 4.68
C SER A 140 -5.20 -21.39 4.78
N VAL A 141 -4.06 -21.22 4.06
CA VAL A 141 -3.33 -19.94 3.95
C VAL A 141 -3.17 -19.62 2.48
N ARG A 142 -3.62 -18.44 2.07
CA ARG A 142 -3.51 -17.94 0.70
C ARG A 142 -2.76 -16.62 0.66
N GLY A 143 -1.92 -16.46 -0.37
CA GLY A 143 -1.23 -15.21 -0.67
C GLY A 143 -1.93 -14.43 -1.78
N LEU A 144 -1.88 -13.11 -1.70
CA LEU A 144 -2.31 -12.22 -2.76
C LEU A 144 -1.51 -10.91 -2.73
N HIS A 145 -1.40 -10.29 -3.89
CA HIS A 145 -0.85 -8.95 -4.04
C HIS A 145 -1.96 -7.92 -4.06
N LEU A 146 -1.82 -6.88 -3.25
CA LEU A 146 -2.71 -5.72 -3.28
C LEU A 146 -1.97 -4.54 -3.90
N PHE A 147 -2.23 -4.31 -5.18
CA PHE A 147 -1.65 -3.19 -5.91
C PHE A 147 -2.41 -1.89 -5.65
N ALA A 148 -1.67 -0.79 -5.66
CA ALA A 148 -2.24 0.55 -5.68
C ALA A 148 -3.13 0.75 -6.92
N ASP A 149 -4.13 1.64 -6.82
CA ASP A 149 -5.04 1.92 -7.93
C ASP A 149 -4.37 2.68 -9.09
N SER A 150 -3.18 3.25 -8.85
CA SER A 150 -2.31 3.89 -9.83
C SER A 150 -1.62 2.90 -10.78
N ALA A 151 -1.53 1.61 -10.41
CA ALA A 151 -1.08 0.57 -11.32
C ALA A 151 -2.17 0.26 -12.36
N ALA A 152 -1.79 0.14 -13.61
CA ALA A 152 -2.65 -0.32 -14.70
C ALA A 152 -2.16 -1.68 -15.20
N PHE A 153 -3.08 -2.61 -15.41
CA PHE A 153 -2.81 -3.90 -16.02
C PHE A 153 -3.46 -3.91 -17.41
N PRO A 154 -2.70 -3.61 -18.48
CA PRO A 154 -3.25 -3.54 -19.84
C PRO A 154 -3.71 -4.90 -20.39
N TRP A 155 -3.11 -5.97 -19.89
CA TRP A 155 -3.49 -7.35 -20.12
C TRP A 155 -4.25 -7.90 -18.92
N ASP A 156 -4.57 -9.20 -18.94
CA ASP A 156 -5.25 -9.85 -17.83
C ASP A 156 -4.38 -9.78 -16.56
N LYS A 157 -5.02 -9.42 -15.45
CA LYS A 157 -4.37 -9.45 -14.14
C LYS A 157 -4.12 -10.91 -13.74
N PRO A 158 -2.92 -11.22 -13.19
CA PRO A 158 -2.72 -12.51 -12.54
C PRO A 158 -3.80 -12.78 -11.46
N PRO A 159 -4.21 -14.02 -11.25
CA PRO A 159 -5.36 -14.36 -10.40
C PRO A 159 -5.17 -14.00 -8.92
N ASN A 160 -3.91 -13.87 -8.49
CA ASN A 160 -3.54 -13.44 -7.13
C ASN A 160 -3.32 -11.92 -6.99
N VAL A 161 -3.65 -11.13 -8.01
CA VAL A 161 -3.51 -9.67 -8.01
C VAL A 161 -4.86 -9.00 -7.85
N LEU A 162 -4.99 -8.17 -6.83
CA LEU A 162 -6.16 -7.31 -6.58
C LEU A 162 -5.73 -5.85 -6.50
N GLN A 163 -6.67 -4.96 -6.78
CA GLN A 163 -6.52 -3.52 -6.56
C GLN A 163 -7.62 -3.02 -5.62
N SER A 164 -7.39 -1.90 -4.96
CA SER A 164 -8.38 -1.33 -4.03
C SER A 164 -9.72 -1.02 -4.73
N LYS A 165 -9.69 -0.66 -6.01
CA LYS A 165 -10.89 -0.41 -6.83
C LYS A 165 -11.73 -1.68 -7.04
N ASP A 166 -11.10 -2.86 -7.21
CA ASP A 166 -11.81 -4.13 -7.41
C ASP A 166 -12.68 -4.48 -6.20
N LEU A 167 -12.14 -4.23 -5.00
CA LEU A 167 -12.85 -4.48 -3.74
C LEU A 167 -13.94 -3.44 -3.42
N ARG A 168 -13.93 -2.28 -4.08
CA ARG A 168 -15.00 -1.30 -3.98
C ARG A 168 -16.19 -1.66 -4.86
N SER A 169 -15.91 -2.17 -6.05
CA SER A 169 -16.94 -2.50 -7.06
C SER A 169 -17.66 -3.82 -6.80
N SER A 170 -16.97 -4.78 -6.15
CA SER A 170 -17.49 -6.14 -6.00
C SER A 170 -18.58 -6.32 -4.95
N GLY A 171 -19.01 -5.27 -4.24
CA GLY A 171 -20.03 -5.38 -3.18
C GLY A 171 -19.69 -6.40 -2.09
N THR A 172 -18.42 -6.73 -1.94
CA THR A 172 -17.91 -7.82 -1.09
C THR A 172 -18.43 -7.65 0.34
N HIS A 173 -19.28 -8.58 0.76
CA HIS A 173 -19.76 -8.63 2.12
C HIS A 173 -18.59 -8.83 3.08
N ARG A 174 -18.42 -7.93 4.03
CA ARG A 174 -17.41 -8.10 5.08
C ARG A 174 -17.86 -9.22 6.01
N PRO A 175 -17.12 -10.32 6.12
CA PRO A 175 -17.53 -11.44 6.96
C PRO A 175 -17.63 -11.01 8.44
N ARG A 176 -18.49 -11.69 9.19
CA ARG A 176 -18.63 -11.51 10.63
C ARG A 176 -17.89 -12.61 11.37
N MET A 177 -17.44 -12.35 12.59
CA MET A 177 -16.67 -13.33 13.38
C MET A 177 -17.41 -14.67 13.56
N LYS A 178 -18.75 -14.64 13.66
CA LYS A 178 -19.58 -15.85 13.78
C LYS A 178 -19.57 -16.75 12.53
N GLU A 179 -19.24 -16.18 11.38
CA GLU A 179 -19.17 -16.88 10.09
C GLU A 179 -17.82 -17.56 9.87
N ILE A 180 -16.83 -17.23 10.69
CA ILE A 180 -15.47 -17.79 10.59
C ILE A 180 -15.44 -19.19 11.24
N PRO A 181 -14.97 -20.24 10.53
CA PRO A 181 -14.78 -21.57 11.07
C PRO A 181 -13.91 -21.58 12.35
N ARG A 182 -14.22 -22.51 13.25
CA ARG A 182 -13.51 -22.62 14.53
C ARG A 182 -12.00 -22.86 14.34
N GLU A 183 -11.64 -23.66 13.35
CA GLU A 183 -10.25 -23.97 13.02
C GLU A 183 -9.46 -22.70 12.67
N LEU A 184 -10.03 -21.84 11.83
CA LEU A 184 -9.41 -20.56 11.42
C LEU A 184 -9.27 -19.59 12.60
N ARG A 185 -10.26 -19.55 13.52
CA ARG A 185 -10.17 -18.72 14.73
C ARG A 185 -9.09 -19.22 15.68
N THR A 186 -8.94 -20.54 15.82
CA THR A 186 -7.89 -21.14 16.64
C THR A 186 -6.51 -20.87 16.06
N ALA A 187 -6.36 -21.07 14.75
CA ALA A 187 -5.12 -20.77 14.03
C ALA A 187 -4.73 -19.29 14.16
N TRP A 188 -5.69 -18.37 14.02
CA TRP A 188 -5.45 -16.95 14.24
C TRP A 188 -4.95 -16.64 15.65
N THR A 189 -5.54 -17.27 16.67
CA THR A 189 -5.09 -17.10 18.05
C THR A 189 -3.66 -17.63 18.27
N HIS A 190 -3.30 -18.70 17.56
CA HIS A 190 -1.93 -19.23 17.61
C HIS A 190 -0.94 -18.24 16.99
N ILE A 191 -1.23 -17.71 15.81
CA ILE A 191 -0.41 -16.67 15.16
C ILE A 191 -0.21 -15.46 16.09
N MET A 192 -1.30 -14.97 16.71
CA MET A 192 -1.23 -13.86 17.66
C MET A 192 -0.29 -14.12 18.84
N LYS A 193 -0.27 -15.34 19.35
CA LYS A 193 0.66 -15.74 20.43
C LYS A 193 2.12 -15.80 19.97
N THR A 194 2.35 -16.18 18.73
CA THR A 194 3.70 -16.23 18.14
C THR A 194 4.29 -14.84 17.92
N ILE A 195 3.46 -13.89 17.46
CA ILE A 195 3.90 -12.50 17.20
C ILE A 195 4.19 -11.74 18.50
N ASN A 196 3.47 -12.05 19.59
CA ASN A 196 3.62 -11.34 20.87
C ASN A 196 4.71 -11.95 21.79
N ARG A 197 5.51 -12.88 21.29
CA ARG A 197 6.69 -13.44 21.95
C ARG A 197 7.96 -12.73 21.54
#